data_c78671e2022d5b4dbd02c352e740d68f
#
_entry.id   c78671e2022d5b4dbd02c352e740d68f
#
_cell.length_a   1.000
_cell.length_b   1.000
_cell.length_c   1.000
_cell.angle_alpha   90.00
_cell.angle_beta   90.00
_cell.angle_gamma   90.00
#
_symmetry.space_group_name_H-M   'P 1'
#
loop_
_entity.id
_entity.type
_entity.pdbx_description
1 polymer ?
#
loop_
_entity_poly.entity_id
_entity_poly.type
_entity_poly.pdbx_seq_one_letter_code
_entity_poly.pdbx_strand_id
1 'polypeptide(L)'
;LLLGTKRNGNVHIRLRNFTPTFHLYKEIFKGGNPSLCRHIFVCVSTIMLNRYAAYYAEPGLEASAIAAFSVVSRVMMFAFSVIVGIGQGFQPVCGFNYGAKLHRRVRDSYVFTMRLATIILIFLSAVIYIFAPDIIGFFRSEDTALIEIGSRVLRFQCLSYPLLGVVTITNMMYQTTRRTLVASLLAMGRQGIFFIPTLMLLSHFIGFQGVE
;
A
#
# COMPACT_ATOMS: atom_id res chain seq x y z
N LEU A 1 -3.59 19.12 14.85
CA LEU A 1 -3.59 20.56 15.14
C LEU A 1 -4.47 20.89 16.35
N LEU A 2 -5.71 20.37 16.45
CA LEU A 2 -6.64 20.63 17.56
C LEU A 2 -6.13 20.15 18.95
N LEU A 3 -5.29 19.10 19.01
CA LEU A 3 -4.75 18.58 20.26
C LEU A 3 -3.60 19.44 20.82
N GLY A 4 -2.89 20.18 19.99
CA GLY A 4 -1.80 21.06 20.39
C GLY A 4 -2.24 22.43 20.95
N THR A 5 -3.54 22.77 20.78
CA THR A 5 -4.09 24.05 21.25
C THR A 5 -4.85 23.93 22.57
N LYS A 6 -5.18 22.70 23.03
CA LYS A 6 -5.85 22.50 24.33
C LYS A 6 -4.88 22.77 25.49
N ARG A 7 -5.32 23.62 26.40
CA ARG A 7 -4.59 24.08 27.61
C ARG A 7 -4.06 22.94 28.50
N ASN A 8 -4.63 21.74 28.42
CA ASN A 8 -4.28 20.57 29.22
C ASN A 8 -3.62 19.44 28.38
N GLY A 9 -3.16 19.72 27.16
CA GLY A 9 -2.46 18.73 26.33
C GLY A 9 -0.96 18.66 26.67
N ASN A 10 -0.38 17.45 26.60
CA ASN A 10 1.05 17.23 26.84
C ASN A 10 1.96 17.80 25.72
N VAL A 11 1.38 18.26 24.61
CA VAL A 11 2.10 18.80 23.46
C VAL A 11 1.61 20.20 23.16
N HIS A 12 2.48 21.18 23.27
CA HIS A 12 2.18 22.58 22.94
C HIS A 12 3.00 23.02 21.72
N ILE A 13 2.29 23.37 20.65
CA ILE A 13 2.92 23.95 19.45
C ILE A 13 3.08 25.46 19.68
N ARG A 14 4.32 25.89 19.94
CA ARG A 14 4.68 27.30 20.08
C ARG A 14 5.79 27.62 19.06
N LEU A 15 5.61 28.68 18.28
CA LEU A 15 6.63 29.15 17.34
C LEU A 15 7.97 29.47 18.01
N ARG A 16 7.93 29.88 19.29
CA ARG A 16 9.12 30.13 20.10
C ARG A 16 9.99 28.88 20.36
N ASN A 17 9.40 27.68 20.24
CA ASN A 17 10.09 26.41 20.43
C ASN A 17 10.66 25.85 19.10
N PHE A 18 10.57 26.63 18.04
CA PHE A 18 11.15 26.26 16.75
C PHE A 18 12.67 26.46 16.78
N THR A 19 13.40 25.40 17.00
CA THR A 19 14.86 25.36 16.95
C THR A 19 15.30 24.49 15.78
N PRO A 20 15.61 25.07 14.62
CA PRO A 20 16.08 24.31 13.46
C PRO A 20 17.52 23.83 13.72
N THR A 21 17.67 22.60 14.19
CA THR A 21 18.96 21.96 14.40
C THR A 21 19.16 20.85 13.38
N PHE A 22 20.37 20.74 12.81
CA PHE A 22 20.70 19.69 11.84
C PHE A 22 20.37 18.27 12.34
N HIS A 23 20.55 18.04 13.63
CA HIS A 23 20.17 16.78 14.28
C HIS A 23 18.68 16.48 14.16
N LEU A 24 17.81 17.47 14.34
CA LEU A 24 16.35 17.34 14.20
C LEU A 24 15.95 17.00 12.76
N TYR A 25 16.54 17.65 11.76
CA TYR A 25 16.32 17.32 10.36
C TYR A 25 16.73 15.90 10.04
N LYS A 26 17.86 15.43 10.56
CA LYS A 26 18.34 14.05 10.38
C LYS A 26 17.37 13.03 10.98
N GLU A 27 16.81 13.30 12.15
CA GLU A 27 15.81 12.41 12.78
C GLU A 27 14.48 12.39 12.01
N ILE A 28 14.01 13.55 11.53
CA ILE A 28 12.82 13.63 10.67
C ILE A 28 13.05 12.86 9.38
N PHE A 29 14.22 13.00 8.75
CA PHE A 29 14.56 12.30 7.51
C PHE A 29 14.65 10.79 7.72
N LYS A 30 15.25 10.34 8.82
CA LYS A 30 15.27 8.91 9.19
C LYS A 30 13.87 8.32 9.39
N GLY A 31 12.97 9.07 10.03
CA GLY A 31 11.59 8.66 10.25
C GLY A 31 10.76 8.63 8.96
N GLY A 32 11.00 9.57 8.04
CA GLY A 32 10.29 9.70 6.77
C GLY A 32 10.82 8.80 5.65
N ASN A 33 12.08 8.35 5.75
CA ASN A 33 12.76 7.59 4.70
C ASN A 33 12.00 6.34 4.22
N PRO A 34 11.41 5.49 5.10
CA PRO A 34 10.64 4.33 4.65
C PRO A 34 9.47 4.69 3.74
N SER A 35 8.81 5.81 4.03
CA SER A 35 7.68 6.30 3.23
C SER A 35 8.15 6.88 1.90
N LEU A 36 9.24 7.62 1.88
CA LEU A 36 9.85 8.14 0.65
C LEU A 36 10.27 7.02 -0.29
N CYS A 37 11.04 6.04 0.20
CA CYS A 37 11.48 4.88 -0.58
C CYS A 37 10.27 4.15 -1.17
N ARG A 38 9.24 3.90 -0.35
CA ARG A 38 8.02 3.25 -0.82
C ARG A 38 7.37 4.01 -1.98
N HIS A 39 7.20 5.34 -1.87
CA HIS A 39 6.56 6.12 -2.93
C HIS A 39 7.38 6.17 -4.21
N ILE A 40 8.71 6.29 -4.13
CA ILE A 40 9.60 6.24 -5.29
C ILE A 40 9.42 4.90 -6.02
N PHE A 41 9.46 3.77 -5.30
CA PHE A 41 9.28 2.45 -5.92
C PHE A 41 7.87 2.26 -6.49
N VAL A 42 6.83 2.78 -5.86
CA VAL A 42 5.47 2.77 -6.42
C VAL A 42 5.43 3.52 -7.76
N CYS A 43 6.00 4.72 -7.84
CA CYS A 43 6.03 5.49 -9.07
C CYS A 43 6.78 4.74 -10.19
N VAL A 44 7.96 4.23 -9.89
CA VAL A 44 8.75 3.46 -10.87
C VAL A 44 7.99 2.22 -11.34
N SER A 45 7.42 1.45 -10.41
CA SER A 45 6.64 0.25 -10.73
C SER A 45 5.42 0.56 -11.59
N THR A 46 4.71 1.65 -11.29
CA THR A 46 3.54 2.07 -12.08
C THR A 46 3.93 2.47 -13.51
N ILE A 47 5.03 3.21 -13.65
CA ILE A 47 5.54 3.59 -14.99
C ILE A 47 5.93 2.35 -15.78
N MET A 48 6.64 1.41 -15.15
CA MET A 48 7.03 0.14 -15.80
C MET A 48 5.80 -0.69 -16.18
N LEU A 49 4.85 -0.86 -15.25
CA LEU A 49 3.61 -1.60 -15.51
C LEU A 49 2.87 -1.03 -16.72
N ASN A 50 2.68 0.29 -16.78
CA ASN A 50 2.00 0.93 -17.91
C ASN A 50 2.76 0.76 -19.24
N ARG A 51 4.10 0.82 -19.22
CA ARG A 51 4.92 0.59 -20.42
C ARG A 51 4.81 -0.85 -20.90
N TYR A 52 4.89 -1.82 -20.00
CA TYR A 52 4.75 -3.23 -20.35
C TYR A 52 3.33 -3.57 -20.82
N ALA A 53 2.30 -3.03 -20.15
CA ALA A 53 0.92 -3.18 -20.58
C ALA A 53 0.69 -2.66 -22.01
N ALA A 54 1.27 -1.51 -22.35
CA ALA A 54 1.18 -0.96 -23.71
C ALA A 54 1.99 -1.79 -24.73
N TYR A 55 3.17 -2.29 -24.34
CA TYR A 55 4.06 -3.01 -25.25
C TYR A 55 3.54 -4.40 -25.62
N TYR A 56 2.93 -5.11 -24.67
CA TYR A 56 2.42 -6.47 -24.87
C TYR A 56 0.93 -6.53 -25.20
N ALA A 57 0.21 -5.39 -25.20
CA ALA A 57 -1.17 -5.34 -25.64
C ALA A 57 -1.29 -5.67 -27.14
N GLU A 58 -2.39 -6.25 -27.55
CA GLU A 58 -2.68 -6.47 -28.97
C GLU A 58 -2.75 -5.12 -29.72
N PRO A 59 -2.33 -5.08 -31.00
CA PRO A 59 -2.37 -3.84 -31.79
C PRO A 59 -3.78 -3.24 -31.83
N GLY A 60 -3.91 -1.99 -31.38
CA GLY A 60 -5.18 -1.29 -31.28
C GLY A 60 -5.87 -1.36 -29.90
N LEU A 61 -5.40 -2.19 -28.96
CA LEU A 61 -5.95 -2.32 -27.61
C LEU A 61 -5.06 -1.67 -26.53
N GLU A 62 -3.96 -1.02 -26.91
CA GLU A 62 -3.01 -0.43 -25.96
C GLU A 62 -3.68 0.61 -25.03
N ALA A 63 -4.56 1.45 -25.62
CA ALA A 63 -5.27 2.47 -24.83
C ALA A 63 -6.26 1.84 -23.84
N SER A 64 -6.98 0.80 -24.24
CA SER A 64 -7.91 0.07 -23.39
C SER A 64 -7.18 -0.71 -22.28
N ALA A 65 -6.02 -1.29 -22.57
CA ALA A 65 -5.18 -1.95 -21.58
C ALA A 65 -4.68 -0.95 -20.50
N ILE A 66 -4.10 0.19 -20.91
CA ILE A 66 -3.63 1.21 -19.96
C ILE A 66 -4.80 1.76 -19.13
N ALA A 67 -5.95 1.98 -19.76
CA ALA A 67 -7.16 2.44 -19.06
C ALA A 67 -7.64 1.39 -18.05
N ALA A 68 -7.65 0.10 -18.41
CA ALA A 68 -8.01 -1.00 -17.52
C ALA A 68 -7.11 -1.05 -16.28
N PHE A 69 -5.78 -1.03 -16.45
CA PHE A 69 -4.84 -0.98 -15.33
C PHE A 69 -5.00 0.26 -14.46
N SER A 70 -5.36 1.40 -15.06
CA SER A 70 -5.63 2.63 -14.30
C SER A 70 -6.87 2.51 -13.44
N VAL A 71 -7.96 1.92 -13.95
CA VAL A 71 -9.19 1.67 -13.19
C VAL A 71 -8.94 0.65 -12.08
N VAL A 72 -8.28 -0.47 -12.39
CA VAL A 72 -7.90 -1.49 -11.41
C VAL A 72 -7.07 -0.86 -10.27
N SER A 73 -6.09 -0.03 -10.60
CA SER A 73 -5.26 0.66 -9.60
C SER A 73 -6.08 1.55 -8.67
N ARG A 74 -7.12 2.24 -9.16
CA ARG A 74 -8.02 3.05 -8.33
C ARG A 74 -8.86 2.20 -7.38
N VAL A 75 -9.44 1.10 -7.86
CA VAL A 75 -10.21 0.16 -7.03
C VAL A 75 -9.31 -0.41 -5.92
N MET A 76 -8.09 -0.80 -6.28
CA MET A 76 -7.12 -1.36 -5.34
C MET A 76 -6.61 -0.32 -4.35
N MET A 77 -6.44 0.93 -4.75
CA MET A 77 -6.10 2.03 -3.86
C MET A 77 -7.19 2.26 -2.81
N PHE A 78 -8.46 2.16 -3.19
CA PHE A 78 -9.58 2.23 -2.25
C PHE A 78 -9.52 1.09 -1.22
N ALA A 79 -9.36 -0.15 -1.67
CA ALA A 79 -9.22 -1.30 -0.79
C ALA A 79 -7.99 -1.19 0.13
N PHE A 80 -6.87 -0.68 -0.38
CA PHE A 80 -5.66 -0.42 0.41
C PHE A 80 -5.86 0.65 1.48
N SER A 81 -6.70 1.66 1.23
CA SER A 81 -7.01 2.71 2.19
C SER A 81 -7.65 2.17 3.47
N VAL A 82 -8.44 1.09 3.36
CA VAL A 82 -9.04 0.40 4.52
C VAL A 82 -7.94 -0.15 5.43
N ILE A 83 -6.92 -0.80 4.86
CA ILE A 83 -5.78 -1.35 5.63
C ILE A 83 -5.01 -0.23 6.30
N VAL A 84 -4.76 0.85 5.58
CA VAL A 84 -4.05 2.02 6.11
C VAL A 84 -4.81 2.62 7.28
N GLY A 85 -6.14 2.73 7.18
CA GLY A 85 -6.99 3.21 8.26
C GLY A 85 -6.89 2.36 9.54
N ILE A 86 -6.98 1.03 9.40
CA ILE A 86 -6.80 0.08 10.50
C ILE A 86 -5.40 0.21 11.11
N GLY A 87 -4.38 0.28 10.27
CA GLY A 87 -3.00 0.41 10.69
C GLY A 87 -2.71 1.74 11.41
N GLN A 88 -3.30 2.84 10.98
CA GLN A 88 -3.18 4.14 11.66
C GLN A 88 -3.83 4.12 13.04
N GLY A 89 -4.93 3.38 13.23
CA GLY A 89 -5.51 3.15 14.55
C GLY A 89 -4.62 2.28 15.46
N PHE A 90 -3.89 1.32 14.87
CA PHE A 90 -2.95 0.47 15.60
C PHE A 90 -1.69 1.21 16.07
N GLN A 91 -1.15 2.13 15.27
CA GLN A 91 0.13 2.81 15.55
C GLN A 91 0.18 3.49 16.92
N PRO A 92 -0.78 4.32 17.37
CA PRO A 92 -0.73 4.95 18.68
C PRO A 92 -0.79 3.93 19.82
N VAL A 93 -1.59 2.85 19.68
CA VAL A 93 -1.67 1.78 20.68
C VAL A 93 -0.33 1.04 20.80
N CYS A 94 0.26 0.68 19.66
CA CYS A 94 1.57 0.05 19.61
C CYS A 94 2.66 0.94 20.21
N GLY A 95 2.71 2.23 19.80
CA GLY A 95 3.72 3.19 20.25
C GLY A 95 3.67 3.46 21.76
N PHE A 96 2.46 3.63 22.31
CA PHE A 96 2.27 3.83 23.75
C PHE A 96 2.73 2.62 24.56
N ASN A 97 2.28 1.43 24.20
CA ASN A 97 2.65 0.19 24.90
C ASN A 97 4.16 -0.14 24.74
N TYR A 98 4.74 0.16 23.58
CA TYR A 98 6.17 -0.02 23.35
C TYR A 98 7.01 0.94 24.22
N GLY A 99 6.61 2.22 24.30
CA GLY A 99 7.24 3.21 25.18
C GLY A 99 7.15 2.85 26.67
N ALA A 100 6.03 2.24 27.08
CA ALA A 100 5.83 1.72 28.43
C ALA A 100 6.53 0.36 28.69
N LYS A 101 7.28 -0.19 27.73
CA LYS A 101 7.97 -1.49 27.78
C LYS A 101 7.02 -2.69 27.99
N LEU A 102 5.73 -2.54 27.66
CA LEU A 102 4.71 -3.58 27.78
C LEU A 102 4.68 -4.45 26.51
N HIS A 103 5.76 -5.20 26.28
CA HIS A 103 5.96 -5.98 25.04
C HIS A 103 4.84 -7.01 24.76
N ARG A 104 4.25 -7.60 25.81
CA ARG A 104 3.11 -8.51 25.66
C ARG A 104 1.90 -7.80 25.02
N ARG A 105 1.56 -6.60 25.49
CA ARG A 105 0.45 -5.81 24.94
C ARG A 105 0.73 -5.36 23.51
N VAL A 106 1.97 -5.06 23.17
CA VAL A 106 2.39 -4.77 21.79
C VAL A 106 2.12 -5.97 20.89
N ARG A 107 2.52 -7.17 21.33
CA ARG A 107 2.28 -8.41 20.58
C ARG A 107 0.79 -8.70 20.42
N ASP A 108 0.03 -8.60 21.50
CA ASP A 108 -1.40 -8.92 21.50
C ASP A 108 -2.17 -7.95 20.58
N SER A 109 -1.88 -6.65 20.66
CA SER A 109 -2.47 -5.65 19.76
C SER A 109 -2.06 -5.84 18.30
N TYR A 110 -0.82 -6.25 18.04
CA TYR A 110 -0.34 -6.58 16.70
C TYR A 110 -1.09 -7.76 16.11
N VAL A 111 -1.17 -8.88 16.85
CA VAL A 111 -1.86 -10.10 16.39
C VAL A 111 -3.35 -9.85 16.16
N PHE A 112 -3.99 -9.11 17.08
CA PHE A 112 -5.39 -8.72 16.92
C PHE A 112 -5.61 -7.89 15.64
N THR A 113 -4.81 -6.83 15.46
CA THR A 113 -4.93 -5.95 14.29
C THR A 113 -4.63 -6.68 12.98
N MET A 114 -3.63 -7.56 12.98
CA MET A 114 -3.28 -8.38 11.82
C MET A 114 -4.42 -9.30 11.42
N ARG A 115 -5.03 -10.02 12.40
CA ARG A 115 -6.18 -10.89 12.15
C ARG A 115 -7.38 -10.10 11.63
N LEU A 116 -7.71 -8.98 12.28
CA LEU A 116 -8.80 -8.11 11.87
C LEU A 116 -8.61 -7.61 10.43
N ALA A 117 -7.41 -7.08 10.11
CA ALA A 117 -7.09 -6.61 8.77
C ALA A 117 -7.19 -7.73 7.74
N THR A 118 -6.69 -8.93 8.04
CA THR A 118 -6.75 -10.08 7.13
C THR A 118 -8.18 -10.52 6.87
N ILE A 119 -9.02 -10.61 7.91
CA ILE A 119 -10.45 -10.98 7.75
C ILE A 119 -11.18 -9.96 6.88
N ILE A 120 -11.00 -8.66 7.15
CA ILE A 120 -11.62 -7.58 6.37
C ILE A 120 -11.16 -7.63 4.91
N LEU A 121 -9.86 -7.90 4.67
CA LEU A 121 -9.34 -8.00 3.33
C LEU A 121 -9.83 -9.23 2.57
N ILE A 122 -9.96 -10.38 3.23
CA ILE A 122 -10.55 -11.57 2.61
C ILE A 122 -11.98 -11.26 2.18
N PHE A 123 -12.77 -10.65 3.08
CA PHE A 123 -14.14 -10.26 2.75
C PHE A 123 -14.19 -9.26 1.58
N LEU A 124 -13.39 -8.21 1.64
CA LEU A 124 -13.34 -7.18 0.60
C LEU A 124 -12.85 -7.75 -0.74
N SER A 125 -11.81 -8.60 -0.73
CA SER A 125 -11.31 -9.30 -1.91
C SER A 125 -12.37 -10.22 -2.53
N ALA A 126 -13.14 -10.93 -1.71
CA ALA A 126 -14.22 -11.78 -2.19
C ALA A 126 -15.33 -10.96 -2.88
N VAL A 127 -15.72 -9.84 -2.28
CA VAL A 127 -16.71 -8.92 -2.89
C VAL A 127 -16.19 -8.37 -4.22
N ILE A 128 -14.97 -7.84 -4.24
CA ILE A 128 -14.36 -7.29 -5.46
C ILE A 128 -14.20 -8.38 -6.54
N TYR A 129 -13.81 -9.60 -6.16
CA TYR A 129 -13.63 -10.72 -7.08
C TYR A 129 -14.95 -11.11 -7.78
N ILE A 130 -16.06 -11.18 -7.02
CA ILE A 130 -17.38 -11.54 -7.53
C ILE A 130 -17.91 -10.44 -8.46
N PHE A 131 -17.83 -9.18 -8.03
CA PHE A 131 -18.37 -8.04 -8.76
C PHE A 131 -17.34 -7.36 -9.68
N ALA A 132 -16.23 -8.02 -10.00
CA ALA A 132 -15.17 -7.43 -10.82
C ALA A 132 -15.64 -6.84 -12.15
N PRO A 133 -16.48 -7.52 -12.98
CA PRO A 133 -16.96 -6.96 -14.24
C PRO A 133 -17.86 -5.74 -14.03
N ASP A 134 -18.74 -5.78 -13.03
CA ASP A 134 -19.67 -4.68 -12.73
C ASP A 134 -18.92 -3.45 -12.23
N ILE A 135 -17.90 -3.66 -11.37
CA ILE A 135 -17.04 -2.59 -10.86
C ILE A 135 -16.30 -1.91 -12.01
N ILE A 136 -15.68 -2.68 -12.91
CA ILE A 136 -14.96 -2.12 -14.05
C ILE A 136 -15.93 -1.44 -15.02
N GLY A 137 -17.07 -2.06 -15.32
CA GLY A 137 -18.12 -1.52 -16.19
C GLY A 137 -18.73 -0.21 -15.67
N PHE A 138 -18.78 0.00 -14.35
CA PHE A 138 -19.22 1.26 -13.76
C PHE A 138 -18.32 2.44 -14.14
N PHE A 139 -17.03 2.21 -14.34
CA PHE A 139 -16.09 3.27 -14.74
C PHE A 139 -16.12 3.54 -16.24
N ARG A 140 -16.40 2.52 -17.08
CA ARG A 140 -16.43 2.67 -18.53
C ARG A 140 -17.22 1.54 -19.16
N SER A 141 -18.51 1.78 -19.38
CA SER A 141 -19.47 0.79 -19.86
C SER A 141 -19.38 0.49 -21.36
N GLU A 142 -18.75 1.38 -22.14
CA GLU A 142 -18.76 1.30 -23.62
C GLU A 142 -17.62 0.44 -24.20
N ASP A 143 -16.58 0.14 -23.42
CA ASP A 143 -15.39 -0.57 -23.88
C ASP A 143 -15.35 -2.01 -23.32
N THR A 144 -15.86 -2.97 -24.12
CA THR A 144 -15.92 -4.38 -23.74
C THR A 144 -14.54 -5.00 -23.53
N ALA A 145 -13.53 -4.59 -24.30
CA ALA A 145 -12.15 -5.06 -24.15
C ALA A 145 -11.55 -4.59 -22.81
N LEU A 146 -11.83 -3.34 -22.43
CA LEU A 146 -11.41 -2.80 -21.13
C LEU A 146 -12.04 -3.60 -19.98
N ILE A 147 -13.33 -3.95 -20.07
CA ILE A 147 -14.03 -4.70 -19.04
C ILE A 147 -13.43 -6.10 -18.90
N GLU A 148 -13.13 -6.77 -20.01
CA GLU A 148 -12.55 -8.12 -19.99
C GLU A 148 -11.15 -8.12 -19.39
N ILE A 149 -10.24 -7.28 -19.89
CA ILE A 149 -8.87 -7.15 -19.37
C ILE A 149 -8.89 -6.72 -17.91
N GLY A 150 -9.62 -5.65 -17.58
CA GLY A 150 -9.66 -5.10 -16.24
C GLY A 150 -10.24 -6.05 -15.21
N SER A 151 -11.29 -6.81 -15.54
CA SER A 151 -11.88 -7.78 -14.61
C SER A 151 -10.94 -8.97 -14.36
N ARG A 152 -10.20 -9.42 -15.37
CA ARG A 152 -9.20 -10.48 -15.23
C ARG A 152 -8.07 -10.04 -14.29
N VAL A 153 -7.45 -8.89 -14.57
CA VAL A 153 -6.40 -8.30 -13.75
C VAL A 153 -6.86 -8.08 -12.31
N LEU A 154 -8.08 -7.55 -12.13
CA LEU A 154 -8.65 -7.27 -10.81
C LEU A 154 -8.81 -8.57 -10.00
N ARG A 155 -9.27 -9.64 -10.62
CA ARG A 155 -9.42 -10.97 -9.98
C ARG A 155 -8.07 -11.55 -9.54
N PHE A 156 -7.03 -11.47 -10.38
CA PHE A 156 -5.69 -11.92 -10.00
C PHE A 156 -5.12 -11.13 -8.83
N GLN A 157 -5.29 -9.82 -8.84
CA GLN A 157 -4.83 -8.98 -7.73
C GLN A 157 -5.56 -9.29 -6.41
N CYS A 158 -6.85 -9.59 -6.44
CA CYS A 158 -7.62 -9.97 -5.25
C CYS A 158 -7.04 -11.17 -4.50
N LEU A 159 -6.43 -12.14 -5.18
CA LEU A 159 -5.78 -13.29 -4.53
C LEU A 159 -4.60 -12.89 -3.64
N SER A 160 -3.87 -11.84 -4.03
CA SER A 160 -2.69 -11.35 -3.29
C SER A 160 -3.06 -10.46 -2.09
N TYR A 161 -4.29 -9.95 -2.03
CA TYR A 161 -4.70 -8.93 -1.06
C TYR A 161 -4.65 -9.38 0.42
N PRO A 162 -5.05 -10.60 0.80
CA PRO A 162 -4.93 -11.05 2.18
C PRO A 162 -3.50 -11.00 2.73
N LEU A 163 -2.51 -11.32 1.88
CA LEU A 163 -1.09 -11.25 2.24
C LEU A 163 -0.61 -9.80 2.43
N LEU A 164 -1.18 -8.88 1.67
CA LEU A 164 -0.91 -7.44 1.76
C LEU A 164 -1.22 -6.88 3.15
N GLY A 165 -2.28 -7.34 3.80
CA GLY A 165 -2.65 -6.96 5.16
C GLY A 165 -1.53 -7.28 6.16
N VAL A 166 -1.04 -8.51 6.13
CA VAL A 166 0.04 -8.98 7.01
C VAL A 166 1.29 -8.12 6.84
N VAL A 167 1.73 -7.93 5.59
CA VAL A 167 2.95 -7.15 5.28
C VAL A 167 2.80 -5.69 5.71
N THR A 168 1.63 -5.08 5.47
CA THR A 168 1.40 -3.67 5.78
C THR A 168 1.35 -3.42 7.28
N ILE A 169 0.62 -4.22 8.05
CA ILE A 169 0.54 -4.09 9.51
C ILE A 169 1.92 -4.37 10.16
N THR A 170 2.65 -5.37 9.65
CA THR A 170 4.02 -5.66 10.10
C THR A 170 4.95 -4.47 9.83
N ASN A 171 4.87 -3.87 8.65
CA ASN A 171 5.66 -2.68 8.31
C ASN A 171 5.34 -1.50 9.25
N MET A 172 4.06 -1.24 9.54
CA MET A 172 3.64 -0.19 10.46
C MET A 172 4.11 -0.45 11.90
N MET A 173 4.14 -1.71 12.36
CA MET A 173 4.71 -2.08 13.65
C MET A 173 6.19 -1.73 13.72
N TYR A 174 6.99 -2.07 12.70
CA TYR A 174 8.42 -1.74 12.67
C TYR A 174 8.68 -0.24 12.58
N GLN A 175 7.86 0.52 11.85
CA GLN A 175 7.93 1.98 11.83
C GLN A 175 7.69 2.56 13.23
N THR A 176 6.65 2.10 13.93
CA THR A 176 6.27 2.58 15.27
C THR A 176 7.31 2.21 16.33
N THR A 177 7.93 1.04 16.22
CA THR A 177 9.00 0.59 17.15
C THR A 177 10.40 1.16 16.81
N ARG A 178 10.48 2.16 15.94
CA ARG A 178 11.72 2.83 15.48
C ARG A 178 12.73 1.91 14.77
N ARG A 179 12.33 0.72 14.32
CA ARG A 179 13.14 -0.16 13.48
C ARG A 179 13.00 0.21 12.00
N THR A 180 13.36 1.46 11.68
CA THR A 180 13.12 2.08 10.37
C THR A 180 13.83 1.36 9.22
N LEU A 181 15.02 0.78 9.45
CA LEU A 181 15.74 0.01 8.43
C LEU A 181 14.96 -1.23 8.01
N VAL A 182 14.40 -1.99 8.96
CA VAL A 182 13.59 -3.17 8.65
C VAL A 182 12.31 -2.79 7.93
N ALA A 183 11.66 -1.70 8.37
CA ALA A 183 10.47 -1.16 7.70
C ALA A 183 10.77 -0.73 6.26
N SER A 184 11.91 -0.07 6.02
CA SER A 184 12.34 0.33 4.67
C SER A 184 12.61 -0.89 3.79
N LEU A 185 13.33 -1.89 4.28
CA LEU A 185 13.63 -3.13 3.54
C LEU A 185 12.36 -3.88 3.16
N LEU A 186 11.39 -4.00 4.09
CA LEU A 186 10.09 -4.61 3.80
C LEU A 186 9.30 -3.84 2.74
N ALA A 187 9.30 -2.50 2.81
CA ALA A 187 8.63 -1.65 1.84
C ALA A 187 9.28 -1.73 0.45
N MET A 188 10.62 -1.68 0.38
CA MET A 188 11.39 -1.79 -0.85
C MET A 188 11.28 -3.19 -1.47
N GLY A 189 11.33 -4.24 -0.63
CA GLY A 189 11.18 -5.63 -1.08
C GLY A 189 9.90 -5.83 -1.85
N ARG A 190 8.78 -5.42 -1.26
CA ARG A 190 7.45 -5.63 -1.84
C ARG A 190 7.22 -4.89 -3.16
N GLN A 191 7.64 -3.62 -3.25
CA GLN A 191 7.27 -2.73 -4.38
C GLN A 191 8.40 -2.43 -5.36
N GLY A 192 9.61 -2.87 -5.06
CA GLY A 192 10.77 -2.61 -5.93
C GLY A 192 11.57 -3.87 -6.20
N ILE A 193 12.30 -4.35 -5.18
CA ILE A 193 13.33 -5.37 -5.35
C ILE A 193 12.77 -6.70 -5.89
N PHE A 194 11.56 -7.10 -5.46
CA PHE A 194 10.94 -8.33 -5.96
C PHE A 194 9.97 -8.06 -7.12
N PHE A 195 9.21 -6.97 -7.07
CA PHE A 195 8.20 -6.68 -8.07
C PHE A 195 8.80 -6.42 -9.46
N ILE A 196 9.81 -5.55 -9.55
CA ILE A 196 10.40 -5.16 -10.84
C ILE A 196 11.05 -6.34 -11.57
N PRO A 197 11.93 -7.15 -10.93
CA PRO A 197 12.51 -8.33 -11.62
C PRO A 197 11.45 -9.37 -11.98
N THR A 198 10.45 -9.59 -11.12
CA THR A 198 9.37 -10.54 -11.40
C THR A 198 8.54 -10.08 -12.59
N LEU A 199 8.17 -8.80 -12.66
CA LEU A 199 7.46 -8.22 -13.80
C LEU A 199 8.27 -8.40 -15.10
N MET A 200 9.59 -8.09 -15.08
CA MET A 200 10.46 -8.24 -16.25
C MET A 200 10.59 -9.69 -16.69
N LEU A 201 10.73 -10.63 -15.76
CA LEU A 201 10.85 -12.05 -16.08
C LEU A 201 9.52 -12.61 -16.61
N LEU A 202 8.42 -12.38 -15.91
CA LEU A 202 7.11 -12.90 -16.34
C LEU A 202 6.68 -12.31 -17.69
N SER A 203 6.83 -11.01 -17.89
CA SER A 203 6.46 -10.38 -19.15
C SER A 203 7.32 -10.89 -20.32
N HIS A 204 8.58 -11.24 -20.07
CA HIS A 204 9.46 -11.81 -21.10
C HIS A 204 9.10 -13.25 -21.47
N PHE A 205 8.67 -14.08 -20.48
CA PHE A 205 8.37 -15.50 -20.72
C PHE A 205 6.92 -15.75 -21.14
N ILE A 206 5.95 -14.99 -20.63
CA ILE A 206 4.51 -15.27 -20.77
C ILE A 206 3.79 -14.16 -21.57
N GLY A 207 4.48 -13.08 -21.94
CA GLY A 207 3.92 -11.97 -22.71
C GLY A 207 2.91 -11.16 -21.87
N PHE A 208 1.74 -10.82 -22.47
CA PHE A 208 0.71 -9.98 -21.83
C PHE A 208 0.19 -10.58 -20.52
N GLN A 209 0.00 -11.91 -20.45
CA GLN A 209 -0.43 -12.59 -19.23
C GLN A 209 0.58 -12.48 -18.07
N GLY A 210 1.85 -12.22 -18.38
CA GLY A 210 2.88 -11.98 -17.37
C GLY A 210 2.86 -10.57 -16.77
N VAL A 211 2.06 -9.66 -17.35
CA VAL A 211 1.85 -8.29 -16.84
C VAL A 211 0.63 -8.23 -15.91
N GLU A 212 -0.32 -9.14 -16.07
CA GLU A 212 -1.50 -9.29 -15.21
C GLU A 212 -1.10 -9.82 -13.81
#